data_6d6356a006d28455a866c133b4e3ae0a
#
_entry.id   6d6356a006d28455a866c133b4e3ae0a
#
_cell.length_a   1.000
_cell.length_b   1.000
_cell.length_c   1.000
_cell.angle_alpha   90.00
_cell.angle_beta   90.00
_cell.angle_gamma   90.00
#
_symmetry.space_group_name_H-M   'P 1'
#
loop_
_entity.id
_entity.type
_entity.pdbx_description
1 polymer ?
#
loop_
_entity_poly.entity_id
_entity_poly.type
_entity_poly.pdbx_seq_one_letter_code
_entity_poly.pdbx_strand_id
1 'polypeptide(L)' 'MSDTYRSFCTRMWLDYCDENAAFGAIKLDKEEYIKTYNSWLLQKYAAHVEKRNESIE' A
#
# COMPACT_ATOMS: atom_id res chain seq x y z
N MET A 1 -12.48 12.75 -4.13
CA MET A 1 -11.85 12.15 -3.14
C MET A 1 -10.40 12.05 -3.27
N SER A 2 -9.71 12.41 -2.31
CA SER A 2 -8.28 12.47 -2.44
C SER A 2 -7.65 11.14 -2.13
N ASP A 3 -6.55 10.91 -2.79
CA ASP A 3 -5.73 9.77 -2.55
C ASP A 3 -4.85 10.06 -1.38
N THR A 4 -5.22 9.58 -0.25
CA THR A 4 -4.41 9.78 0.94
C THR A 4 -3.48 8.61 1.12
N TYR A 5 -2.50 8.80 1.98
CA TYR A 5 -1.58 7.73 2.32
C TYR A 5 -2.36 6.53 2.86
N ARG A 6 -3.40 6.81 3.59
CA ARG A 6 -4.22 5.76 4.16
C ARG A 6 -4.87 4.91 3.09
N SER A 7 -5.44 5.56 2.09
CA SER A 7 -6.07 4.84 0.99
C SER A 7 -5.04 4.00 0.25
N PHE A 8 -3.87 4.57 0.04
CA PHE A 8 -2.80 3.87 -0.63
C PHE A 8 -2.42 2.61 0.14
N CYS A 9 -2.26 2.73 1.44
CA CYS A 9 -1.90 1.59 2.27
C CYS A 9 -2.97 0.51 2.23
N THR A 10 -4.22 0.92 2.22
CA THR A 10 -5.32 -0.02 2.16
C THR A 10 -5.26 -0.84 0.88
N ARG A 11 -4.98 -0.19 -0.23
CA ARG A 11 -4.86 -0.89 -1.50
C ARG A 11 -3.71 -1.87 -1.48
N MET A 12 -2.57 -1.44 -0.94
CA MET A 12 -1.41 -2.30 -0.87
C MET A 12 -1.69 -3.51 0.02
N TRP A 13 -2.42 -3.29 1.09
CA TRP A 13 -2.77 -4.38 1.98
C TRP A 13 -3.71 -5.36 1.30
N LEU A 14 -4.64 -4.87 0.49
CA LEU A 14 -5.56 -5.75 -0.22
C LEU A 14 -4.82 -6.62 -1.22
N ASP A 15 -3.85 -6.05 -1.91
CA ASP A 15 -3.01 -6.81 -2.82
C ASP A 15 -2.24 -7.88 -2.06
N TYR A 16 -1.72 -7.50 -0.91
CA TYR A 16 -0.98 -8.42 -0.07
C TYR A 16 -1.87 -9.59 0.35
N CYS A 17 -3.10 -9.30 0.74
CA CYS A 17 -4.04 -10.34 1.14
C CYS A 17 -4.34 -11.29 -0.01
N ASP A 18 -4.50 -10.71 -1.18
CA ASP A 18 -4.81 -11.49 -2.38
C ASP A 18 -3.71 -12.49 -2.69
N GLU A 19 -2.48 -12.01 -2.64
CA GLU A 19 -1.33 -12.85 -2.92
C GLU A 19 -1.16 -13.95 -1.88
N ASN A 20 -1.35 -13.58 -0.63
CA ASN A 20 -1.18 -14.57 0.43
C ASN A 20 -2.29 -15.59 0.44
N ALA A 21 -3.48 -15.19 0.01
CA ALA A 21 -4.57 -16.13 -0.10
C ALA A 21 -4.24 -17.21 -1.11
N ALA A 22 -3.58 -16.83 -2.19
CA ALA A 22 -3.21 -17.77 -3.23
C ALA A 22 -2.21 -18.80 -2.73
N PHE A 23 -1.35 -18.39 -1.81
CA PHE A 23 -0.34 -19.28 -1.27
C PHE A 23 -0.75 -19.93 0.04
N GLY A 24 -1.88 -19.53 0.58
CA GLY A 24 -2.33 -20.08 1.84
C GLY A 24 -1.53 -19.63 3.04
N ALA A 25 -0.83 -18.53 2.91
CA ALA A 25 -0.01 -18.04 4.00
C ALA A 25 -0.85 -17.24 4.99
N ILE A 26 -0.29 -17.08 6.20
CA ILE A 26 -0.95 -16.31 7.23
C ILE A 26 -0.84 -14.83 6.87
N LYS A 27 -1.96 -14.12 6.99
CA LYS A 27 -2.00 -12.71 6.63
C LYS A 27 -1.99 -11.84 7.87
N LEU A 28 -1.37 -10.68 7.73
CA LEU A 28 -1.39 -9.68 8.78
C LEU A 28 -2.66 -8.85 8.66
N ASP A 29 -3.10 -8.33 9.81
CA ASP A 29 -4.20 -7.37 9.80
C ASP A 29 -3.73 -6.10 9.12
N LYS A 30 -4.67 -5.29 8.68
CA LYS A 30 -4.34 -4.04 8.00
C LYS A 30 -3.42 -3.17 8.86
N GLU A 31 -3.75 -3.02 10.13
CA GLU A 31 -2.94 -2.20 11.01
C GLU A 31 -1.55 -2.78 11.20
N GLU A 32 -1.50 -4.08 11.38
CA GLU A 32 -0.21 -4.74 11.54
C GLU A 32 0.63 -4.62 10.29
N TYR A 33 0.00 -4.76 9.15
CA TYR A 33 0.69 -4.67 7.89
C TYR A 33 1.30 -3.27 7.71
N ILE A 34 0.50 -2.26 7.95
CA ILE A 34 0.96 -0.89 7.78
C ILE A 34 2.09 -0.59 8.76
N LYS A 35 1.97 -1.08 9.97
CA LYS A 35 2.99 -0.86 10.98
C LYS A 35 4.30 -1.55 10.61
N THR A 36 4.19 -2.77 10.16
CA THR A 36 5.36 -3.57 9.83
C THR A 36 6.10 -3.02 8.62
N TYR A 37 5.36 -2.59 7.62
CA TYR A 37 5.97 -2.13 6.37
C TYR A 37 5.88 -0.63 6.19
N ASN A 38 5.79 0.10 7.26
CA ASN A 38 5.59 1.54 7.19
C ASN A 38 6.66 2.24 6.34
N SER A 39 7.92 1.93 6.57
CA SER A 39 9.01 2.55 5.82
C SER A 39 8.88 2.27 4.33
N TRP A 40 8.63 1.03 4.00
CA TRP A 40 8.50 0.62 2.61
C TRP A 40 7.28 1.29 1.97
N LEU A 41 6.18 1.34 2.72
CA LEU A 41 4.95 1.95 2.20
C LEU A 41 5.14 3.43 1.95
N LEU A 42 5.88 4.09 2.82
CA LEU A 42 6.15 5.51 2.64
C LEU A 42 6.94 5.76 1.36
N GLN A 43 7.91 4.92 1.10
CA GLN A 43 8.71 5.05 -0.11
C GLN A 43 7.85 4.83 -1.35
N LYS A 44 7.01 3.83 -1.29
CA LYS A 44 6.14 3.54 -2.43
C LYS A 44 5.14 4.66 -2.66
N TYR A 45 4.64 5.20 -1.57
CA TYR A 45 3.67 6.28 -1.68
C TYR A 45 4.31 7.52 -2.28
N ALA A 46 5.51 7.82 -1.86
CA ALA A 46 6.22 8.99 -2.39
C ALA A 46 6.43 8.86 -3.90
N ALA A 47 6.82 7.68 -4.33
CA ALA A 47 7.01 7.43 -5.75
C ALA A 47 5.68 7.55 -6.50
N HIS A 48 4.62 7.06 -5.88
CA HIS A 48 3.30 7.12 -6.47
C HIS A 48 2.85 8.56 -6.68
N VAL A 49 3.06 9.38 -5.68
CA VAL A 49 2.67 10.78 -5.76
C VAL A 49 3.49 11.52 -6.80
N GLU A 50 4.78 11.25 -6.83
CA GLU A 50 5.65 11.87 -7.82
C GLU A 50 5.21 11.56 -9.23
N LYS A 51 4.87 10.31 -9.44
CA LYS A 51 4.43 9.88 -10.75
C LYS A 51 3.16 10.58 -11.17
N ARG A 52 2.26 10.73 -10.24
CA ARG A 52 0.99 11.41 -10.53
C ARG A 52 1.23 12.86 -10.92
N ASN A 53 2.12 13.51 -10.22
CA ASN A 53 2.44 14.91 -10.51
C ASN A 53 3.00 15.05 -11.91
N GLU A 54 3.84 14.13 -12.30
CA GLU A 54 4.40 14.14 -13.64
C GLU A 54 3.32 13.95 -14.68
N SER A 55 2.39 13.08 -14.38
CA SER A 55 1.31 12.81 -15.32
C SER A 55 0.47 14.04 -15.59
N ILE A 56 0.27 14.83 -14.58
CA ILE A 56 -0.55 16.01 -14.69
C ILE A 56 0.08 17.03 -15.63
N GLU A 57 1.37 17.06 -15.65
CA GLU A 57 2.07 17.94 -16.54
C GLU A 57 1.77 17.58 -17.98
#